data_3c7ce5b4cadbddd33db073324cea4e31
#
_entry.id   3c7ce5b4cadbddd33db073324cea4e31
#
_cell.length_a   1.000
_cell.length_b   1.000
_cell.length_c   1.000
_cell.angle_alpha   90.00
_cell.angle_beta   90.00
_cell.angle_gamma   90.00
#
_symmetry.space_group_name_H-M   'P 1'
#
loop_
_entity.id
_entity.type
_entity.pdbx_description
1 polymer ?
#
loop_
_entity_poly.entity_id
_entity_poly.type
_entity_poly.pdbx_seq_one_letter_code
_entity_poly.pdbx_strand_id
1 'polypeptide(L)'
;MQSLTKQLRVTVAGLVVAACATNPVTGRRELSLISESQEIQMGQQAAQQTLQSMPEIPEAGMKSLVSGIGLRIARASERPNLPWEFHTLDDPTVNAFALPGGFIFVTRGLVTHLNSEAELAQVIGHEIGHVTAKHSVSQLSKAQIATIGLGVGSIFSSTVASLGGVLQTGLSLAFLKFSRDDEIQADDLGFRYSLNQKYDVREAVDVYEMLQAMGARGGGKLPEWQSTHPDPGNRLTQTRQRIAALPAGSLNNLTVNEDSFLRLLSGMVYGENPRLGFFRGTQLLHPDLRFEWQLPNGWQTANMPDAVMGQAPAKDAIMQLQVSQTASVVDALRAFFAQQGIQQVSGGTTTINGNQAALGEFDAQTQSGTVRGMIAFIRYNNTTYGILGYAPLQRYASYQNVFRTSIGSFKQLTDQSALNVQPARIEIVTLPRDMTIDTFIQTYRSTVADDLVKLMNDAPTGTMLKQGKLVKRVVGGAS
;
A
#
# COMPACT_ATOMS: atom_id res chain seq x y z
N MET A 1 21.60 20.89 47.20
CA MET A 1 21.81 20.54 45.79
C MET A 1 22.13 19.03 45.53
N GLN A 2 22.93 18.37 46.35
CA GLN A 2 23.28 16.95 46.13
C GLN A 2 22.12 15.95 46.35
N SER A 3 21.10 16.27 47.15
CA SER A 3 19.94 15.39 47.41
C SER A 3 18.92 15.38 46.27
N LEU A 4 18.69 16.52 45.64
CA LEU A 4 17.80 16.61 44.46
C LEU A 4 18.35 15.89 43.24
N THR A 5 19.68 15.94 43.02
CA THR A 5 20.29 15.24 41.88
C THR A 5 20.31 13.71 42.06
N LYS A 6 20.37 13.21 43.30
CA LYS A 6 20.23 11.77 43.58
C LYS A 6 18.80 11.27 43.38
N GLN A 7 17.80 12.01 43.83
CA GLN A 7 16.38 11.66 43.60
C GLN A 7 16.03 11.70 42.12
N LEU A 8 16.51 12.70 41.36
CA LEU A 8 16.26 12.79 39.91
C LEU A 8 16.90 11.62 39.15
N ARG A 9 18.14 11.20 39.55
CA ARG A 9 18.81 10.04 38.94
C ARG A 9 18.11 8.70 39.24
N VAL A 10 17.55 8.54 40.41
CA VAL A 10 16.82 7.33 40.81
C VAL A 10 15.46 7.28 40.10
N THR A 11 14.78 8.43 39.93
CA THR A 11 13.49 8.52 39.24
C THR A 11 13.66 8.27 37.72
N VAL A 12 14.72 8.81 37.10
CA VAL A 12 15.00 8.55 35.67
C VAL A 12 15.42 7.09 35.44
N ALA A 13 16.24 6.51 36.32
CA ALA A 13 16.61 5.09 36.22
C ALA A 13 15.42 4.16 36.43
N GLY A 14 14.50 4.50 37.33
CA GLY A 14 13.24 3.75 37.55
C GLY A 14 12.28 3.82 36.36
N LEU A 15 12.17 4.95 35.71
CA LEU A 15 11.38 5.12 34.48
C LEU A 15 11.94 4.33 33.29
N VAL A 16 13.26 4.28 33.13
CA VAL A 16 13.91 3.52 32.06
C VAL A 16 13.75 2.00 32.24
N VAL A 17 13.75 1.50 33.47
CA VAL A 17 13.52 0.08 33.75
C VAL A 17 12.06 -0.33 33.53
N ALA A 18 11.10 0.57 33.77
CA ALA A 18 9.68 0.33 33.52
C ALA A 18 9.31 0.33 32.00
N ALA A 19 10.17 0.92 31.15
CA ALA A 19 9.94 1.04 29.70
C ALA A 19 10.57 -0.10 28.88
N CYS A 20 11.08 -1.17 29.51
CA CYS A 20 11.69 -2.32 28.82
C CYS A 20 10.69 -3.48 28.75
N ALA A 21 10.38 -3.94 27.54
CA ALA A 21 9.66 -5.18 27.27
C ALA A 21 10.62 -6.27 26.81
N THR A 22 10.30 -7.53 27.10
CA THR A 22 11.05 -8.65 26.56
C THR A 22 10.59 -8.90 25.12
N ASN A 23 11.54 -8.91 24.18
CA ASN A 23 11.27 -9.32 22.79
C ASN A 23 10.93 -10.83 22.78
N PRO A 24 9.78 -11.24 22.29
CA PRO A 24 9.33 -12.64 22.35
C PRO A 24 10.23 -13.62 21.57
N VAL A 25 10.91 -13.13 20.54
CA VAL A 25 11.79 -13.94 19.66
C VAL A 25 13.19 -14.08 20.25
N THR A 26 13.78 -12.98 20.70
CA THR A 26 15.20 -12.96 21.15
C THR A 26 15.36 -13.18 22.64
N GLY A 27 14.29 -13.05 23.42
CA GLY A 27 14.33 -13.06 24.90
C GLY A 27 15.04 -11.84 25.50
N ARG A 28 15.55 -10.91 24.68
CA ARG A 28 16.27 -9.72 25.14
C ARG A 28 15.30 -8.64 25.60
N ARG A 29 15.75 -7.84 26.55
CA ARG A 29 15.02 -6.62 26.93
C ARG A 29 15.27 -5.53 25.92
N GLU A 30 14.17 -5.02 25.35
CA GLU A 30 14.18 -3.92 24.40
C GLU A 30 13.34 -2.78 24.94
N LEU A 31 13.70 -1.56 24.54
CA LEU A 31 12.95 -0.38 24.91
C LEU A 31 11.60 -0.40 24.19
N SER A 32 10.52 -0.46 24.94
CA SER A 32 9.14 -0.41 24.43
C SER A 32 8.33 0.55 25.29
N LEU A 33 7.88 1.64 24.68
CA LEU A 33 6.98 2.60 25.29
C LEU A 33 5.50 2.25 25.05
N ILE A 34 5.24 1.21 24.26
CA ILE A 34 3.91 0.79 23.81
C ILE A 34 3.62 -0.58 24.43
N SER A 35 2.54 -0.68 25.20
CA SER A 35 2.05 -1.94 25.74
C SER A 35 1.40 -2.80 24.65
N GLU A 36 1.25 -4.11 24.89
CA GLU A 36 0.60 -5.00 23.92
C GLU A 36 -0.84 -4.60 23.61
N SER A 37 -1.60 -4.15 24.62
CA SER A 37 -2.96 -3.64 24.40
C SER A 37 -3.00 -2.39 23.53
N GLN A 38 -2.04 -1.48 23.71
CA GLN A 38 -1.91 -0.29 22.85
C GLN A 38 -1.47 -0.67 21.42
N GLU A 39 -0.52 -1.62 21.30
CA GLU A 39 -0.10 -2.18 20.01
C GLU A 39 -1.30 -2.72 19.21
N ILE A 40 -2.13 -3.56 19.85
CA ILE A 40 -3.33 -4.14 19.24
C ILE A 40 -4.34 -3.04 18.85
N GLN A 41 -4.62 -2.11 19.74
CA GLN A 41 -5.56 -1.02 19.48
C GLN A 41 -5.12 -0.13 18.30
N MET A 42 -3.84 0.23 18.24
CA MET A 42 -3.27 1.01 17.14
C MET A 42 -3.38 0.25 15.81
N GLY A 43 -3.02 -1.04 15.82
CA GLY A 43 -3.12 -1.88 14.63
C GLY A 43 -4.54 -2.06 14.14
N GLN A 44 -5.50 -2.28 15.04
CA GLN A 44 -6.91 -2.42 14.70
C GLN A 44 -7.49 -1.14 14.07
N GLN A 45 -7.16 0.03 14.62
CA GLN A 45 -7.57 1.30 14.04
C GLN A 45 -6.96 1.51 12.65
N ALA A 46 -5.67 1.21 12.51
CA ALA A 46 -4.97 1.31 11.23
C ALA A 46 -5.53 0.32 10.20
N ALA A 47 -5.85 -0.91 10.59
CA ALA A 47 -6.44 -1.92 9.72
C ALA A 47 -7.83 -1.49 9.21
N GLN A 48 -8.68 -0.94 10.08
CA GLN A 48 -9.98 -0.40 9.67
C GLN A 48 -9.82 0.75 8.65
N GLN A 49 -8.87 1.67 8.86
CA GLN A 49 -8.60 2.76 7.93
C GLN A 49 -8.07 2.23 6.58
N THR A 50 -7.18 1.24 6.63
CA THR A 50 -6.65 0.58 5.42
C THR A 50 -7.78 -0.04 4.59
N LEU A 51 -8.68 -0.80 5.22
CA LEU A 51 -9.80 -1.46 4.54
C LEU A 51 -10.85 -0.46 4.01
N GLN A 52 -10.99 0.70 4.64
CA GLN A 52 -11.83 1.77 4.13
C GLN A 52 -11.24 2.43 2.87
N SER A 53 -9.92 2.58 2.82
CA SER A 53 -9.22 3.19 1.69
C SER A 53 -8.94 2.20 0.56
N MET A 54 -8.56 0.96 0.91
CA MET A 54 -8.20 -0.10 -0.03
C MET A 54 -9.09 -1.33 0.22
N PRO A 55 -10.14 -1.56 -0.56
CA PRO A 55 -11.02 -2.70 -0.37
C PRO A 55 -10.29 -4.02 -0.64
N GLU A 56 -10.82 -5.10 -0.10
CA GLU A 56 -10.33 -6.44 -0.41
C GLU A 56 -10.75 -6.88 -1.83
N ILE A 57 -9.94 -7.78 -2.41
CA ILE A 57 -10.27 -8.45 -3.67
C ILE A 57 -11.60 -9.22 -3.56
N PRO A 58 -12.36 -9.38 -4.66
CA PRO A 58 -13.59 -10.16 -4.67
C PRO A 58 -13.35 -11.68 -4.61
N GLU A 59 -12.15 -12.18 -4.94
CA GLU A 59 -11.82 -13.60 -5.08
C GLU A 59 -11.76 -14.30 -3.71
N ALA A 60 -12.89 -14.87 -3.28
CA ALA A 60 -13.03 -15.52 -1.97
C ALA A 60 -12.05 -16.69 -1.75
N GLY A 61 -11.71 -17.44 -2.82
CA GLY A 61 -10.74 -18.54 -2.74
C GLY A 61 -9.34 -18.05 -2.35
N MET A 62 -8.88 -16.96 -2.94
CA MET A 62 -7.58 -16.38 -2.62
C MET A 62 -7.55 -15.81 -1.21
N LYS A 63 -8.58 -15.06 -0.80
CA LYS A 63 -8.70 -14.55 0.58
C LYS A 63 -8.65 -15.69 1.60
N SER A 64 -9.37 -16.78 1.35
CA SER A 64 -9.36 -17.96 2.22
C SER A 64 -7.99 -18.62 2.30
N LEU A 65 -7.25 -18.66 1.17
CA LEU A 65 -5.89 -19.20 1.14
C LEU A 65 -4.93 -18.33 1.97
N VAL A 66 -4.91 -17.02 1.74
CA VAL A 66 -4.07 -16.05 2.49
C VAL A 66 -4.34 -16.16 3.99
N SER A 67 -5.61 -16.10 4.40
CA SER A 67 -6.00 -16.21 5.80
C SER A 67 -5.66 -17.60 6.39
N GLY A 68 -5.87 -18.67 5.63
CA GLY A 68 -5.58 -20.04 6.07
C GLY A 68 -4.09 -20.29 6.31
N ILE A 69 -3.21 -19.83 5.40
CA ILE A 69 -1.75 -19.88 5.56
C ILE A 69 -1.34 -19.05 6.77
N GLY A 70 -1.80 -17.80 6.82
CA GLY A 70 -1.43 -16.86 7.87
C GLY A 70 -1.78 -17.35 9.26
N LEU A 71 -3.00 -17.82 9.47
CA LEU A 71 -3.45 -18.36 10.76
C LEU A 71 -2.67 -19.61 11.18
N ARG A 72 -2.31 -20.50 10.25
CA ARG A 72 -1.49 -21.68 10.58
C ARG A 72 -0.09 -21.27 11.05
N ILE A 73 0.56 -20.34 10.37
CA ILE A 73 1.89 -19.83 10.73
C ILE A 73 1.83 -19.06 12.04
N ALA A 74 0.87 -18.13 12.17
CA ALA A 74 0.75 -17.26 13.33
C ALA A 74 0.51 -18.03 14.64
N ARG A 75 -0.34 -19.06 14.60
CA ARG A 75 -0.60 -19.93 15.77
C ARG A 75 0.61 -20.75 16.21
N ALA A 76 1.57 -20.98 15.31
CA ALA A 76 2.82 -21.67 15.60
C ALA A 76 3.99 -20.72 15.89
N SER A 77 3.76 -19.41 15.91
CA SER A 77 4.76 -18.38 16.18
C SER A 77 4.93 -18.10 17.67
N GLU A 78 5.83 -17.20 18.02
CA GLU A 78 6.08 -16.76 19.41
C GLU A 78 4.95 -15.91 20.02
N ARG A 79 3.97 -15.47 19.19
CA ARG A 79 2.82 -14.66 19.66
C ARG A 79 1.48 -15.22 19.18
N PRO A 80 1.12 -16.48 19.51
CA PRO A 80 -0.05 -17.17 18.97
C PRO A 80 -1.40 -16.55 19.39
N ASN A 81 -1.41 -15.77 20.47
CA ASN A 81 -2.62 -15.23 21.11
C ASN A 81 -3.02 -13.82 20.62
N LEU A 82 -2.26 -13.23 19.69
CA LEU A 82 -2.67 -11.97 19.08
C LEU A 82 -3.95 -12.16 18.24
N PRO A 83 -4.75 -11.10 18.07
CA PRO A 83 -5.95 -11.14 17.23
C PRO A 83 -5.57 -11.09 15.73
N TRP A 84 -4.92 -12.14 15.26
CA TRP A 84 -4.39 -12.22 13.90
C TRP A 84 -5.50 -12.12 12.84
N GLU A 85 -5.34 -11.16 11.95
CA GLU A 85 -6.18 -10.96 10.76
C GLU A 85 -5.31 -10.87 9.51
N PHE A 86 -5.80 -11.44 8.41
CA PHE A 86 -5.08 -11.50 7.13
C PHE A 86 -6.01 -11.06 6.01
N HIS A 87 -5.60 -10.05 5.27
CA HIS A 87 -6.39 -9.40 4.23
C HIS A 87 -5.68 -9.42 2.89
N THR A 88 -6.44 -9.54 1.80
CA THR A 88 -5.92 -9.41 0.44
C THR A 88 -6.52 -8.18 -0.20
N LEU A 89 -5.72 -7.14 -0.41
CA LEU A 89 -6.18 -5.84 -0.90
C LEU A 89 -6.25 -5.81 -2.42
N ASP A 90 -7.27 -5.14 -2.97
CA ASP A 90 -7.39 -4.85 -4.40
C ASP A 90 -6.52 -3.66 -4.80
N ASP A 91 -5.22 -3.81 -4.64
CA ASP A 91 -4.19 -2.85 -4.97
C ASP A 91 -3.21 -3.44 -5.99
N PRO A 92 -2.88 -2.74 -7.09
CA PRO A 92 -2.00 -3.24 -8.14
C PRO A 92 -0.51 -3.25 -7.75
N THR A 93 -0.12 -2.58 -6.68
CA THR A 93 1.28 -2.53 -6.24
C THR A 93 1.76 -3.90 -5.78
N VAL A 94 3.03 -4.20 -6.04
CA VAL A 94 3.67 -5.43 -5.55
C VAL A 94 4.12 -5.18 -4.12
N ASN A 95 3.27 -5.54 -3.13
CA ASN A 95 3.52 -5.27 -1.71
C ASN A 95 2.82 -6.26 -0.78
N ALA A 96 3.38 -6.41 0.44
CA ALA A 96 2.74 -6.92 1.63
C ALA A 96 3.22 -6.09 2.81
N PHE A 97 2.45 -6.01 3.88
CA PHE A 97 2.85 -5.29 5.07
C PHE A 97 2.11 -5.77 6.31
N ALA A 98 2.76 -5.60 7.46
CA ALA A 98 2.21 -5.89 8.77
C ALA A 98 1.98 -4.62 9.57
N LEU A 99 0.77 -4.46 10.11
CA LEU A 99 0.47 -3.47 11.13
C LEU A 99 0.71 -4.05 12.52
N PRO A 100 0.99 -3.22 13.53
CA PRO A 100 1.15 -3.68 14.91
C PRO A 100 -0.02 -4.55 15.38
N GLY A 101 0.24 -5.52 16.25
CA GLY A 101 -0.81 -6.32 16.90
C GLY A 101 -1.39 -7.47 16.09
N GLY A 102 -0.87 -7.75 14.85
CA GLY A 102 -1.20 -8.97 14.11
C GLY A 102 -2.13 -8.80 12.91
N PHE A 103 -2.20 -7.61 12.32
CA PHE A 103 -2.98 -7.31 11.12
C PHE A 103 -2.06 -7.30 9.90
N ILE A 104 -2.23 -8.28 9.00
CA ILE A 104 -1.34 -8.50 7.84
C ILE A 104 -2.12 -8.32 6.54
N PHE A 105 -1.50 -7.63 5.60
CA PHE A 105 -2.06 -7.29 4.31
C PHE A 105 -1.15 -7.77 3.19
N VAL A 106 -1.77 -8.38 2.17
CA VAL A 106 -1.11 -8.79 0.93
C VAL A 106 -1.85 -8.15 -0.22
N THR A 107 -1.16 -7.51 -1.14
CA THR A 107 -1.79 -6.86 -2.29
C THR A 107 -2.05 -7.85 -3.43
N ARG A 108 -3.06 -7.56 -4.24
CA ARG A 108 -3.34 -8.26 -5.49
C ARG A 108 -2.12 -8.23 -6.42
N GLY A 109 -1.43 -7.08 -6.48
CA GLY A 109 -0.21 -6.95 -7.27
C GLY A 109 0.85 -7.98 -6.91
N LEU A 110 1.11 -8.21 -5.62
CA LEU A 110 2.05 -9.24 -5.19
C LEU A 110 1.54 -10.64 -5.54
N VAL A 111 0.29 -10.96 -5.16
CA VAL A 111 -0.30 -12.29 -5.38
C VAL A 111 -0.24 -12.71 -6.86
N THR A 112 -0.49 -11.79 -7.79
CA THR A 112 -0.48 -12.10 -9.23
C THR A 112 0.93 -12.38 -9.79
N HIS A 113 1.99 -12.02 -9.06
CA HIS A 113 3.37 -12.32 -9.45
C HIS A 113 3.89 -13.62 -8.84
N LEU A 114 3.31 -14.11 -7.75
CA LEU A 114 3.68 -15.39 -7.13
C LEU A 114 3.20 -16.58 -7.97
N ASN A 115 3.86 -17.74 -7.79
CA ASN A 115 3.61 -18.97 -8.54
C ASN A 115 3.13 -20.13 -7.66
N SER A 116 3.32 -20.05 -6.33
CA SER A 116 3.01 -21.16 -5.44
C SER A 116 2.48 -20.72 -4.08
N GLU A 117 1.83 -21.67 -3.40
CA GLU A 117 1.44 -21.51 -1.99
C GLU A 117 2.67 -21.32 -1.08
N ALA A 118 3.79 -21.95 -1.43
CA ALA A 118 5.02 -21.86 -0.65
C ALA A 118 5.66 -20.46 -0.76
N GLU A 119 5.66 -19.84 -1.95
CA GLU A 119 6.05 -18.44 -2.12
C GLU A 119 5.19 -17.52 -1.26
N LEU A 120 3.87 -17.68 -1.32
CA LEU A 120 2.93 -16.89 -0.51
C LEU A 120 3.15 -17.11 0.99
N ALA A 121 3.41 -18.35 1.43
CA ALA A 121 3.70 -18.67 2.81
C ALA A 121 4.99 -18.02 3.30
N GLN A 122 6.01 -17.91 2.44
CA GLN A 122 7.26 -17.22 2.76
C GLN A 122 7.03 -15.72 2.99
N VAL A 123 6.25 -15.06 2.14
CA VAL A 123 5.91 -13.63 2.32
C VAL A 123 5.11 -13.43 3.61
N ILE A 124 4.05 -14.20 3.81
CA ILE A 124 3.22 -14.08 5.03
C ILE A 124 4.04 -14.38 6.28
N GLY A 125 4.92 -15.38 6.22
CA GLY A 125 5.83 -15.72 7.31
C GLY A 125 6.78 -14.59 7.67
N HIS A 126 7.29 -13.87 6.67
CA HIS A 126 8.12 -12.67 6.85
C HIS A 126 7.35 -11.57 7.58
N GLU A 127 6.11 -11.28 7.15
CA GLU A 127 5.26 -10.28 7.81
C GLU A 127 4.91 -10.66 9.24
N ILE A 128 4.62 -11.94 9.50
CA ILE A 128 4.44 -12.45 10.86
C ILE A 128 5.73 -12.26 11.67
N GLY A 129 6.90 -12.43 11.05
CA GLY A 129 8.21 -12.17 11.67
C GLY A 129 8.33 -10.74 12.18
N HIS A 130 7.92 -9.73 11.40
CA HIS A 130 7.91 -8.33 11.86
C HIS A 130 7.03 -8.11 13.09
N VAL A 131 5.87 -8.74 13.15
CA VAL A 131 4.95 -8.63 14.30
C VAL A 131 5.50 -9.37 15.52
N THR A 132 6.00 -10.60 15.35
CA THR A 132 6.50 -11.42 16.48
C THR A 132 7.76 -10.82 17.10
N ALA A 133 8.64 -10.25 16.28
CA ALA A 133 9.85 -9.54 16.74
C ALA A 133 9.56 -8.09 17.19
N LYS A 134 8.30 -7.60 17.08
CA LYS A 134 7.88 -6.25 17.50
C LYS A 134 8.62 -5.11 16.79
N HIS A 135 9.01 -5.28 15.52
CA HIS A 135 9.78 -4.30 14.78
C HIS A 135 9.07 -2.93 14.71
N SER A 136 7.78 -2.90 14.37
CA SER A 136 6.99 -1.67 14.32
C SER A 136 6.91 -0.97 15.68
N VAL A 137 6.70 -1.72 16.77
CA VAL A 137 6.65 -1.18 18.15
C VAL A 137 7.99 -0.57 18.55
N SER A 138 9.09 -1.25 18.22
CA SER A 138 10.45 -0.75 18.47
C SER A 138 10.72 0.56 17.74
N GLN A 139 10.36 0.65 16.46
CA GLN A 139 10.53 1.88 15.67
C GLN A 139 9.70 3.05 16.21
N LEU A 140 8.42 2.81 16.51
CA LEU A 140 7.54 3.83 17.07
C LEU A 140 8.04 4.32 18.43
N SER A 141 8.54 3.42 19.29
CA SER A 141 9.12 3.78 20.58
C SER A 141 10.38 4.65 20.41
N LYS A 142 11.26 4.31 19.46
CA LYS A 142 12.46 5.11 19.13
C LYS A 142 12.06 6.51 18.62
N ALA A 143 11.04 6.60 17.75
CA ALA A 143 10.54 7.88 17.24
C ALA A 143 9.95 8.76 18.36
N GLN A 144 9.21 8.18 19.30
CA GLN A 144 8.69 8.90 20.46
C GLN A 144 9.80 9.49 21.34
N ILE A 145 10.88 8.72 21.58
CA ILE A 145 12.03 9.20 22.37
C ILE A 145 12.77 10.33 21.66
N ALA A 146 12.97 10.21 20.35
CA ALA A 146 13.62 11.26 19.58
C ALA A 146 12.84 12.58 19.66
N THR A 147 11.52 12.54 19.65
CA THR A 147 10.65 13.72 19.80
C THR A 147 10.73 14.33 21.22
N ILE A 148 10.77 13.51 22.25
CA ILE A 148 10.91 13.97 23.64
C ILE A 148 12.30 14.61 23.88
N GLY A 149 13.35 14.02 23.32
CA GLY A 149 14.75 14.50 23.47
C GLY A 149 15.03 15.83 22.79
N LEU A 150 14.28 16.17 21.75
CA LEU A 150 14.43 17.43 21.01
C LEU A 150 13.63 18.61 21.60
N GLY A 151 12.91 18.42 22.71
CA GLY A 151 12.11 19.47 23.35
C GLY A 151 10.97 20.00 22.48
N VAL A 152 10.63 19.30 21.43
CA VAL A 152 9.56 19.64 20.50
C VAL A 152 8.25 19.06 21.04
N GLY A 153 7.65 19.77 21.97
CA GLY A 153 6.27 19.53 22.38
C GLY A 153 5.39 19.61 21.14
N SER A 154 4.70 18.50 20.84
CA SER A 154 3.60 18.37 19.89
C SER A 154 3.76 19.11 18.55
N ILE A 155 4.62 18.64 17.64
CA ILE A 155 4.58 19.04 16.24
C ILE A 155 3.83 17.97 15.42
N PHE A 156 2.71 17.52 15.89
CA PHE A 156 1.61 17.10 15.03
C PHE A 156 0.57 18.20 15.07
N SER A 157 0.82 19.30 14.37
CA SER A 157 -0.23 20.28 14.17
C SER A 157 -1.27 19.65 13.25
N SER A 158 -2.44 19.41 13.83
CA SER A 158 -3.64 18.87 13.21
C SER A 158 -4.10 19.62 11.95
N THR A 159 -3.55 20.78 11.65
CA THR A 159 -4.01 21.68 10.60
C THR A 159 -3.49 21.33 9.20
N VAL A 160 -2.25 20.85 9.08
CA VAL A 160 -1.74 20.35 7.78
C VAL A 160 -2.25 18.94 7.50
N ALA A 161 -2.46 18.17 8.56
CA ALA A 161 -3.15 16.89 8.48
C ALA A 161 -4.59 17.04 7.95
N SER A 162 -5.31 18.12 8.27
CA SER A 162 -6.70 18.31 7.82
C SER A 162 -6.84 18.80 6.37
N LEU A 163 -5.83 19.41 5.79
CA LEU A 163 -5.85 19.87 4.38
C LEU A 163 -5.44 18.78 3.38
N GLY A 164 -4.68 17.80 3.81
CA GLY A 164 -4.29 16.61 3.05
C GLY A 164 -4.45 15.33 3.86
N GLY A 165 -5.09 15.42 5.00
CA GLY A 165 -4.90 14.48 6.09
C GLY A 165 -6.11 13.67 6.51
N VAL A 166 -6.73 12.92 5.67
CA VAL A 166 -7.57 11.80 6.11
C VAL A 166 -6.78 10.50 6.19
N LEU A 167 -5.51 10.48 5.79
CA LEU A 167 -4.74 9.25 5.56
C LEU A 167 -3.55 8.99 6.49
N GLN A 168 -3.26 9.83 7.49
CA GLN A 168 -1.91 9.79 8.06
C GLN A 168 -1.65 8.78 9.18
N THR A 169 -2.63 8.21 9.85
CA THR A 169 -2.32 7.31 10.97
C THR A 169 -2.23 5.84 10.57
N GLY A 170 -3.17 5.34 9.78
CA GLY A 170 -3.18 3.91 9.38
C GLY A 170 -2.17 3.60 8.29
N LEU A 171 -2.20 4.36 7.19
CA LEU A 171 -1.27 4.16 6.07
C LEU A 171 0.18 4.51 6.43
N SER A 172 0.42 5.49 7.30
CA SER A 172 1.79 5.78 7.74
C SER A 172 2.43 4.64 8.54
N LEU A 173 1.65 3.80 9.20
CA LEU A 173 2.14 2.59 9.85
C LEU A 173 2.48 1.48 8.84
N ALA A 174 1.76 1.40 7.72
CA ALA A 174 2.04 0.48 6.62
C ALA A 174 3.35 0.81 5.88
N PHE A 175 3.77 2.09 5.91
CA PHE A 175 5.00 2.56 5.25
C PHE A 175 6.19 2.73 6.19
N LEU A 176 6.19 2.11 7.36
CA LEU A 176 7.36 2.08 8.24
C LEU A 176 8.54 1.40 7.51
N LYS A 177 9.69 2.08 7.52
CA LYS A 177 10.94 1.50 6.97
C LYS A 177 11.64 0.71 8.06
N PHE A 178 11.87 -0.56 7.80
CA PHE A 178 12.62 -1.41 8.72
C PHE A 178 14.13 -1.27 8.50
N SER A 179 14.91 -1.53 9.54
CA SER A 179 16.36 -1.59 9.42
C SER A 179 16.77 -2.90 8.72
N ARG A 180 18.00 -2.94 8.18
CA ARG A 180 18.53 -4.18 7.58
C ARG A 180 18.55 -5.36 8.56
N ASP A 181 18.80 -5.10 9.82
CA ASP A 181 18.82 -6.14 10.87
C ASP A 181 17.39 -6.64 11.14
N ASP A 182 16.38 -5.76 11.14
CA ASP A 182 14.98 -6.14 11.26
C ASP A 182 14.55 -7.02 10.07
N GLU A 183 14.99 -6.69 8.86
CA GLU A 183 14.71 -7.48 7.65
C GLU A 183 15.36 -8.88 7.71
N ILE A 184 16.62 -8.95 8.08
CA ILE A 184 17.33 -10.24 8.25
C ILE A 184 16.62 -11.10 9.29
N GLN A 185 16.19 -10.51 10.40
CA GLN A 185 15.44 -11.23 11.44
C GLN A 185 14.07 -11.69 10.94
N ALA A 186 13.34 -10.85 10.22
CA ALA A 186 12.05 -11.23 9.64
C ALA A 186 12.19 -12.35 8.60
N ASP A 187 13.27 -12.32 7.80
CA ASP A 187 13.61 -13.40 6.86
C ASP A 187 13.92 -14.72 7.57
N ASP A 188 14.73 -14.68 8.64
CA ASP A 188 15.05 -15.88 9.44
C ASP A 188 13.78 -16.48 10.05
N LEU A 189 12.88 -15.63 10.55
CA LEU A 189 11.62 -16.04 11.15
C LEU A 189 10.67 -16.61 10.08
N GLY A 190 10.48 -15.91 8.97
CA GLY A 190 9.63 -16.36 7.86
C GLY A 190 10.08 -17.69 7.29
N PHE A 191 11.39 -17.86 7.06
CA PHE A 191 11.98 -19.11 6.63
C PHE A 191 11.70 -20.26 7.62
N ARG A 192 11.95 -20.04 8.91
CA ARG A 192 11.69 -21.02 9.96
C ARG A 192 10.21 -21.37 10.08
N TYR A 193 9.32 -20.37 10.02
CA TYR A 193 7.89 -20.57 10.12
C TYR A 193 7.36 -21.36 8.94
N SER A 194 7.76 -21.02 7.72
CA SER A 194 7.37 -21.73 6.51
C SER A 194 7.83 -23.20 6.53
N LEU A 195 9.09 -23.44 6.90
CA LEU A 195 9.63 -24.79 7.01
C LEU A 195 8.90 -25.61 8.08
N ASN A 196 8.59 -25.05 9.23
CA ASN A 196 7.84 -25.71 10.30
C ASN A 196 6.42 -26.08 9.87
N GLN A 197 5.81 -25.31 8.98
CA GLN A 197 4.50 -25.62 8.37
C GLN A 197 4.61 -26.48 7.10
N LYS A 198 5.80 -27.05 6.86
CA LYS A 198 6.08 -27.96 5.73
C LYS A 198 5.98 -27.30 4.35
N TYR A 199 6.13 -25.99 4.24
CA TYR A 199 6.29 -25.33 2.96
C TYR A 199 7.74 -25.44 2.46
N ASP A 200 7.88 -25.55 1.13
CA ASP A 200 9.19 -25.60 0.49
C ASP A 200 9.87 -24.22 0.54
N VAL A 201 10.86 -24.09 1.39
CA VAL A 201 11.58 -22.82 1.59
C VAL A 201 12.52 -22.48 0.43
N ARG A 202 12.70 -23.37 -0.55
CA ARG A 202 13.44 -23.05 -1.79
C ARG A 202 12.71 -22.01 -2.62
N GLU A 203 11.38 -22.01 -2.58
CA GLU A 203 10.52 -21.03 -3.26
C GLU A 203 10.75 -19.58 -2.78
N ALA A 204 11.37 -19.37 -1.60
CA ALA A 204 11.78 -18.05 -1.15
C ALA A 204 12.82 -17.39 -2.06
N VAL A 205 13.62 -18.18 -2.77
CA VAL A 205 14.60 -17.69 -3.75
C VAL A 205 13.88 -16.99 -4.89
N ASP A 206 12.82 -17.61 -5.41
CA ASP A 206 12.06 -17.11 -6.55
C ASP A 206 11.32 -15.82 -6.19
N VAL A 207 10.80 -15.71 -4.95
CA VAL A 207 10.22 -14.45 -4.43
C VAL A 207 11.25 -13.30 -4.49
N TYR A 208 12.48 -13.51 -3.99
CA TYR A 208 13.49 -12.44 -3.99
C TYR A 208 14.02 -12.12 -5.38
N GLU A 209 14.15 -13.11 -6.26
CA GLU A 209 14.51 -12.89 -7.66
C GLU A 209 13.44 -12.08 -8.39
N MET A 210 12.17 -12.40 -8.20
CA MET A 210 11.04 -11.65 -8.73
C MET A 210 11.05 -10.20 -8.22
N LEU A 211 11.19 -9.98 -6.91
CA LEU A 211 11.23 -8.64 -6.32
C LEU A 211 12.41 -7.82 -6.84
N GLN A 212 13.59 -8.44 -6.99
CA GLN A 212 14.77 -7.78 -7.54
C GLN A 212 14.57 -7.38 -9.02
N ALA A 213 14.00 -8.28 -9.81
CA ALA A 213 13.73 -8.03 -11.23
C ALA A 213 12.67 -6.92 -11.42
N MET A 214 11.62 -6.90 -10.58
CA MET A 214 10.62 -5.82 -10.58
C MET A 214 11.25 -4.48 -10.21
N GLY A 215 12.18 -4.45 -9.25
CA GLY A 215 12.93 -3.25 -8.87
C GLY A 215 13.75 -2.67 -10.02
N ALA A 216 14.43 -3.53 -10.78
CA ALA A 216 15.22 -3.12 -11.94
C ALA A 216 14.36 -2.52 -13.07
N ARG A 217 13.10 -2.95 -13.22
CA ARG A 217 12.16 -2.45 -14.24
C ARG A 217 11.58 -1.07 -13.91
N GLY A 218 11.54 -0.69 -12.64
CA GLY A 218 10.90 0.55 -12.16
C GLY A 218 11.59 1.85 -12.59
N GLY A 219 12.63 1.82 -13.43
CA GLY A 219 13.27 3.03 -14.00
C GLY A 219 13.81 3.98 -12.93
N GLY A 220 14.28 3.46 -11.80
CA GLY A 220 14.82 4.25 -10.67
C GLY A 220 13.81 4.60 -9.58
N LYS A 221 12.53 4.25 -9.75
CA LYS A 221 11.58 4.18 -8.64
C LYS A 221 11.64 2.78 -8.05
N LEU A 222 12.02 2.68 -6.79
CA LEU A 222 11.94 1.41 -6.07
C LEU A 222 10.47 0.95 -6.01
N PRO A 223 10.16 -0.34 -6.27
CA PRO A 223 8.86 -0.89 -5.94
C PRO A 223 8.52 -0.60 -4.48
N GLU A 224 7.27 -0.49 -4.17
CA GLU A 224 6.81 -0.12 -2.82
C GLU A 224 7.37 -1.10 -1.77
N TRP A 225 7.37 -2.39 -2.07
CA TRP A 225 8.05 -3.40 -1.27
C TRP A 225 9.51 -3.04 -0.94
N GLN A 226 10.31 -2.62 -1.92
CA GLN A 226 11.72 -2.24 -1.69
C GLN A 226 11.88 -0.95 -0.89
N SER A 227 10.86 -0.10 -0.86
CA SER A 227 10.90 1.15 -0.09
C SER A 227 10.68 0.91 1.41
N THR A 228 9.89 -0.12 1.75
CA THR A 228 9.59 -0.56 3.12
C THR A 228 10.53 -1.67 3.58
N HIS A 229 10.95 -2.56 2.66
CA HIS A 229 11.81 -3.73 2.88
C HIS A 229 13.08 -3.65 2.03
N PRO A 230 14.12 -2.92 2.46
CA PRO A 230 15.31 -2.67 1.66
C PRO A 230 16.17 -3.92 1.41
N ASP A 231 16.93 -3.89 0.32
CA ASP A 231 18.04 -4.80 -0.02
C ASP A 231 17.66 -6.27 -0.35
N PRO A 232 16.84 -6.50 -1.42
CA PRO A 232 16.48 -7.87 -1.83
C PRO A 232 17.69 -8.71 -2.30
N GLY A 233 18.77 -8.09 -2.79
CA GLY A 233 19.94 -8.82 -3.30
C GLY A 233 20.74 -9.52 -2.22
N ASN A 234 20.95 -8.89 -1.07
CA ASN A 234 21.61 -9.52 0.08
C ASN A 234 20.73 -10.61 0.71
N ARG A 235 19.42 -10.36 0.80
CA ARG A 235 18.43 -11.30 1.32
C ARG A 235 18.39 -12.60 0.49
N LEU A 236 18.46 -12.48 -0.84
CA LEU A 236 18.58 -13.63 -1.75
C LEU A 236 19.81 -14.49 -1.44
N THR A 237 20.99 -13.87 -1.28
CA THR A 237 22.23 -14.57 -0.96
C THR A 237 22.14 -15.29 0.38
N GLN A 238 21.62 -14.63 1.41
CA GLN A 238 21.45 -15.21 2.74
C GLN A 238 20.44 -16.37 2.73
N THR A 239 19.35 -16.25 1.98
CA THR A 239 18.35 -17.32 1.83
C THR A 239 18.96 -18.57 1.20
N ARG A 240 19.77 -18.44 0.16
CA ARG A 240 20.52 -19.56 -0.43
C ARG A 240 21.49 -20.20 0.57
N GLN A 241 22.14 -19.40 1.41
CA GLN A 241 23.01 -19.91 2.47
C GLN A 241 22.22 -20.67 3.55
N ARG A 242 21.04 -20.16 3.96
CA ARG A 242 20.16 -20.85 4.92
C ARG A 242 19.72 -22.21 4.39
N ILE A 243 19.30 -22.26 3.12
CA ILE A 243 18.93 -23.51 2.46
C ILE A 243 20.09 -24.50 2.46
N ALA A 244 21.29 -24.06 2.08
CA ALA A 244 22.50 -24.89 2.05
C ALA A 244 22.93 -25.40 3.43
N ALA A 245 22.62 -24.67 4.50
CA ALA A 245 22.93 -25.04 5.88
C ALA A 245 21.93 -26.01 6.52
N LEU A 246 20.82 -26.32 5.85
CA LEU A 246 19.82 -27.23 6.39
C LEU A 246 20.36 -28.67 6.49
N PRO A 247 20.02 -29.41 7.55
CA PRO A 247 20.36 -30.82 7.66
C PRO A 247 19.84 -31.65 6.49
N ALA A 248 20.56 -32.72 6.14
CA ALA A 248 20.13 -33.63 5.10
C ALA A 248 18.70 -34.15 5.36
N GLY A 249 17.85 -34.13 4.34
CA GLY A 249 16.46 -34.55 4.44
C GLY A 249 15.46 -33.50 4.91
N SER A 250 15.90 -32.33 5.38
CA SER A 250 15.00 -31.25 5.81
C SER A 250 14.07 -30.75 4.68
N LEU A 251 14.51 -30.90 3.44
CA LEU A 251 13.76 -30.45 2.23
C LEU A 251 12.90 -31.58 1.61
N ASN A 252 12.75 -32.71 2.30
CA ASN A 252 11.93 -33.82 1.79
C ASN A 252 10.45 -33.62 2.13
N ASN A 253 9.58 -33.95 1.19
CA ASN A 253 8.11 -33.95 1.35
C ASN A 253 7.57 -32.58 1.80
N LEU A 254 8.11 -31.52 1.24
CA LEU A 254 7.63 -30.15 1.45
C LEU A 254 6.55 -29.82 0.40
N THR A 255 5.68 -28.90 0.78
CA THR A 255 4.54 -28.46 -0.02
C THR A 255 4.95 -27.26 -0.86
N VAL A 256 4.69 -27.31 -2.17
CA VAL A 256 4.77 -26.17 -3.09
C VAL A 256 3.37 -25.70 -3.47
N ASN A 257 2.49 -26.61 -3.93
CA ASN A 257 1.10 -26.38 -4.36
C ASN A 257 0.98 -25.33 -5.49
N GLU A 258 1.83 -25.46 -6.52
CA GLU A 258 1.84 -24.56 -7.69
C GLU A 258 0.48 -24.57 -8.42
N ASP A 259 0.01 -25.73 -8.87
CA ASP A 259 -1.20 -25.86 -9.70
C ASP A 259 -2.47 -25.31 -9.02
N SER A 260 -2.66 -25.63 -7.74
CA SER A 260 -3.82 -25.17 -6.98
C SER A 260 -3.80 -23.66 -6.81
N PHE A 261 -2.61 -23.08 -6.54
CA PHE A 261 -2.41 -21.64 -6.42
C PHE A 261 -2.69 -20.93 -7.76
N LEU A 262 -2.07 -21.38 -8.85
CA LEU A 262 -2.24 -20.77 -10.17
C LEU A 262 -3.70 -20.74 -10.62
N ARG A 263 -4.47 -21.80 -10.34
CA ARG A 263 -5.91 -21.82 -10.65
C ARG A 263 -6.71 -20.74 -9.93
N LEU A 264 -6.32 -20.37 -8.72
CA LEU A 264 -6.96 -19.25 -7.98
C LEU A 264 -6.68 -17.89 -8.60
N LEU A 265 -5.60 -17.74 -9.37
CA LEU A 265 -5.28 -16.50 -10.09
C LEU A 265 -6.13 -16.29 -11.34
N SER A 266 -6.78 -17.33 -11.86
CA SER A 266 -7.52 -17.27 -13.12
C SER A 266 -8.66 -16.26 -13.08
N GLY A 267 -8.65 -15.30 -13.99
CA GLY A 267 -9.61 -14.19 -14.07
C GLY A 267 -9.32 -13.01 -13.16
N MET A 268 -8.35 -13.09 -12.26
CA MET A 268 -7.96 -11.99 -11.38
C MET A 268 -7.45 -10.80 -12.19
N VAL A 269 -7.83 -9.60 -11.77
CA VAL A 269 -7.36 -8.35 -12.39
C VAL A 269 -5.84 -8.25 -12.26
N TYR A 270 -5.18 -7.87 -13.34
CA TYR A 270 -3.73 -7.64 -13.39
C TYR A 270 -3.41 -6.16 -13.60
N GLY A 271 -2.50 -5.61 -12.79
CA GLY A 271 -2.15 -4.19 -12.84
C GLY A 271 -3.30 -3.28 -12.41
N GLU A 272 -3.31 -2.05 -12.91
CA GLU A 272 -4.35 -1.08 -12.62
C GLU A 272 -5.74 -1.55 -13.10
N ASN A 273 -6.76 -1.27 -12.30
CA ASN A 273 -8.14 -1.51 -12.72
C ASN A 273 -8.74 -0.21 -13.28
N PRO A 274 -8.86 -0.06 -14.61
CA PRO A 274 -9.36 1.17 -15.21
C PRO A 274 -10.83 1.47 -14.86
N ARG A 275 -11.57 0.49 -14.34
CA ARG A 275 -12.94 0.69 -13.84
C ARG A 275 -12.98 1.63 -12.63
N LEU A 276 -11.90 1.67 -11.83
CA LEU A 276 -11.71 2.55 -10.67
C LEU A 276 -11.17 3.94 -11.02
N GLY A 277 -11.15 4.28 -12.30
CA GLY A 277 -10.65 5.54 -12.84
C GLY A 277 -9.24 5.38 -13.44
N PHE A 278 -9.03 6.03 -14.57
CA PHE A 278 -7.75 6.06 -15.27
C PHE A 278 -7.53 7.40 -15.97
N PHE A 279 -6.28 7.68 -16.31
CA PHE A 279 -5.91 8.91 -16.99
C PHE A 279 -5.68 8.71 -18.50
N ARG A 280 -6.22 9.65 -19.32
CA ARG A 280 -5.72 9.94 -20.67
C ARG A 280 -5.03 11.30 -20.65
N GLY A 281 -3.71 11.29 -20.69
CA GLY A 281 -2.94 12.51 -20.39
C GLY A 281 -3.20 12.95 -18.96
N THR A 282 -3.81 14.12 -18.76
CA THR A 282 -4.23 14.66 -17.45
C THR A 282 -5.75 14.64 -17.24
N GLN A 283 -6.50 14.00 -18.14
CA GLN A 283 -7.94 13.80 -17.99
C GLN A 283 -8.22 12.50 -17.25
N LEU A 284 -8.82 12.60 -16.05
CA LEU A 284 -9.36 11.47 -15.32
C LEU A 284 -10.69 11.04 -15.96
N LEU A 285 -10.82 9.76 -16.25
CA LEU A 285 -12.05 9.11 -16.72
C LEU A 285 -12.41 8.02 -15.71
N HIS A 286 -13.60 8.10 -15.11
CA HIS A 286 -14.05 7.13 -14.12
C HIS A 286 -15.28 6.36 -14.62
N PRO A 287 -15.10 5.17 -15.21
CA PRO A 287 -16.19 4.42 -15.86
C PRO A 287 -17.34 4.04 -14.93
N ASP A 288 -17.03 3.53 -13.73
CA ASP A 288 -18.05 3.04 -12.80
C ASP A 288 -18.85 4.18 -12.15
N LEU A 289 -18.19 5.28 -11.77
CA LEU A 289 -18.84 6.46 -11.22
C LEU A 289 -19.39 7.40 -12.33
N ARG A 290 -19.04 7.13 -13.60
CA ARG A 290 -19.52 7.83 -14.79
C ARG A 290 -19.26 9.34 -14.79
N PHE A 291 -18.10 9.77 -14.27
CA PHE A 291 -17.66 11.16 -14.37
C PHE A 291 -16.30 11.28 -15.05
N GLU A 292 -15.99 12.45 -15.54
CA GLU A 292 -14.66 12.84 -15.99
C GLU A 292 -14.25 14.17 -15.36
N TRP A 293 -12.94 14.34 -15.17
CA TRP A 293 -12.35 15.55 -14.61
C TRP A 293 -10.99 15.83 -15.25
N GLN A 294 -10.79 17.08 -15.68
CA GLN A 294 -9.55 17.50 -16.34
C GLN A 294 -8.63 18.19 -15.33
N LEU A 295 -7.49 17.57 -15.01
CA LEU A 295 -6.38 18.21 -14.34
C LEU A 295 -5.59 19.09 -15.33
N PRO A 296 -4.85 20.12 -14.84
CA PRO A 296 -4.11 21.00 -15.74
C PRO A 296 -3.04 20.24 -16.53
N ASN A 297 -2.85 20.62 -17.80
CA ASN A 297 -1.86 19.99 -18.66
C ASN A 297 -0.44 20.10 -18.08
N GLY A 298 0.33 19.03 -18.20
CA GLY A 298 1.70 18.96 -17.72
C GLY A 298 1.84 18.71 -16.22
N TRP A 299 0.71 18.63 -15.47
CA TRP A 299 0.77 18.27 -14.05
C TRP A 299 1.05 16.76 -13.89
N GLN A 300 1.76 16.41 -12.84
CA GLN A 300 1.87 15.01 -12.41
C GLN A 300 0.55 14.58 -11.77
N THR A 301 0.03 13.43 -12.19
CA THR A 301 -1.28 12.93 -11.73
C THR A 301 -1.12 11.60 -11.00
N ALA A 302 -1.97 11.38 -9.99
CA ALA A 302 -2.08 10.11 -9.28
C ALA A 302 -3.56 9.82 -9.00
N ASN A 303 -3.98 8.59 -9.28
CA ASN A 303 -5.26 8.04 -8.87
C ASN A 303 -4.99 7.13 -7.67
N MET A 304 -5.39 7.57 -6.49
CA MET A 304 -5.23 6.84 -5.24
C MET A 304 -6.60 6.32 -4.78
N PRO A 305 -6.66 5.31 -3.90
CA PRO A 305 -7.92 4.68 -3.51
C PRO A 305 -8.99 5.64 -2.97
N ASP A 306 -8.59 6.71 -2.31
CA ASP A 306 -9.48 7.67 -1.65
C ASP A 306 -9.43 9.08 -2.23
N ALA A 307 -8.50 9.37 -3.13
CA ALA A 307 -8.32 10.68 -3.74
C ALA A 307 -7.65 10.61 -5.10
N VAL A 308 -8.02 11.51 -5.97
CA VAL A 308 -7.26 11.79 -7.19
C VAL A 308 -6.48 13.06 -7.00
N MET A 309 -5.19 13.05 -7.30
CA MET A 309 -4.30 14.19 -7.09
C MET A 309 -3.63 14.65 -8.38
N GLY A 310 -3.36 15.96 -8.44
CA GLY A 310 -2.50 16.58 -9.43
C GLY A 310 -1.50 17.52 -8.75
N GLN A 311 -0.24 17.45 -9.15
CA GLN A 311 0.82 18.35 -8.66
C GLN A 311 1.42 19.15 -9.82
N ALA A 312 1.56 20.44 -9.63
CA ALA A 312 2.19 21.34 -10.61
C ALA A 312 3.65 20.94 -10.88
N PRO A 313 4.19 21.17 -12.10
CA PRO A 313 5.60 20.87 -12.41
C PRO A 313 6.60 21.55 -11.48
N ALA A 314 6.29 22.77 -11.00
CA ALA A 314 7.09 23.49 -10.02
C ALA A 314 6.93 22.98 -8.58
N LYS A 315 6.07 21.98 -8.36
CA LYS A 315 5.75 21.37 -7.05
C LYS A 315 5.20 22.36 -6.00
N ASP A 316 4.69 23.50 -6.47
CA ASP A 316 4.19 24.60 -5.62
C ASP A 316 2.65 24.74 -5.64
N ALA A 317 1.95 23.89 -6.36
CA ALA A 317 0.49 23.82 -6.34
C ALA A 317 -0.03 22.38 -6.44
N ILE A 318 -1.15 22.13 -5.79
CA ILE A 318 -1.80 20.83 -5.73
C ILE A 318 -3.28 21.00 -6.06
N MET A 319 -3.84 20.04 -6.77
CA MET A 319 -5.28 19.81 -6.87
C MET A 319 -5.63 18.40 -6.38
N GLN A 320 -6.79 18.28 -5.75
CA GLN A 320 -7.27 17.01 -5.21
C GLN A 320 -8.78 16.89 -5.41
N LEU A 321 -9.24 15.70 -5.82
CA LEU A 321 -10.65 15.30 -5.85
C LEU A 321 -10.84 14.15 -4.86
N GLN A 322 -11.87 14.25 -4.03
CA GLN A 322 -12.26 13.21 -3.07
C GLN A 322 -13.76 13.17 -2.87
N VAL A 323 -14.27 12.06 -2.31
CA VAL A 323 -15.68 11.95 -1.92
C VAL A 323 -15.88 12.63 -0.57
N SER A 324 -16.92 13.47 -0.48
CA SER A 324 -17.33 14.09 0.80
C SER A 324 -18.25 13.16 1.58
N GLN A 325 -18.05 13.07 2.89
CA GLN A 325 -18.97 12.37 3.78
C GLN A 325 -20.30 13.12 3.98
N THR A 326 -20.35 14.40 3.61
CA THR A 326 -21.51 15.26 3.76
C THR A 326 -22.29 15.31 2.44
N ALA A 327 -23.56 14.91 2.46
CA ALA A 327 -24.38 14.82 1.25
C ALA A 327 -24.72 16.20 0.65
N SER A 328 -24.98 17.21 1.50
CA SER A 328 -25.31 18.57 1.06
C SER A 328 -24.04 19.34 0.70
N VAL A 329 -23.99 19.92 -0.49
CA VAL A 329 -22.87 20.77 -0.94
C VAL A 329 -22.67 22.00 -0.07
N VAL A 330 -23.76 22.59 0.45
CA VAL A 330 -23.70 23.77 1.33
C VAL A 330 -23.15 23.40 2.70
N ASP A 331 -23.61 22.26 3.26
CA ASP A 331 -23.13 21.83 4.56
C ASP A 331 -21.69 21.31 4.49
N ALA A 332 -21.28 20.68 3.37
CA ALA A 332 -19.91 20.32 3.12
C ALA A 332 -18.98 21.56 3.05
N LEU A 333 -19.40 22.62 2.35
CA LEU A 333 -18.64 23.86 2.29
C LEU A 333 -18.56 24.54 3.66
N ARG A 334 -19.66 24.57 4.41
CA ARG A 334 -19.70 25.10 5.79
C ARG A 334 -18.77 24.31 6.72
N ALA A 335 -18.84 22.98 6.65
CA ALA A 335 -17.98 22.11 7.45
C ALA A 335 -16.49 22.30 7.11
N PHE A 336 -16.15 22.51 5.83
CA PHE A 336 -14.80 22.82 5.40
C PHE A 336 -14.28 24.12 6.04
N PHE A 337 -15.08 25.21 5.98
CA PHE A 337 -14.67 26.49 6.57
C PHE A 337 -14.70 26.51 8.11
N ALA A 338 -15.39 25.58 8.74
CA ALA A 338 -15.39 25.45 10.20
C ALA A 338 -14.12 24.76 10.75
N GLN A 339 -13.25 24.23 9.88
CA GLN A 339 -12.01 23.57 10.30
C GLN A 339 -11.02 24.60 10.86
N GLN A 340 -10.31 24.19 11.91
CA GLN A 340 -9.31 25.04 12.55
C GLN A 340 -8.18 25.40 11.57
N GLY A 341 -7.83 26.69 11.51
CA GLY A 341 -6.78 27.20 10.66
C GLY A 341 -7.21 27.55 9.24
N ILE A 342 -8.48 27.35 8.89
CA ILE A 342 -9.07 27.79 7.61
C ILE A 342 -9.79 29.12 7.82
N GLN A 343 -9.47 30.09 6.97
CA GLN A 343 -10.14 31.40 6.91
C GLN A 343 -10.90 31.49 5.58
N GLN A 344 -12.20 31.64 5.64
CA GLN A 344 -13.03 31.88 4.47
C GLN A 344 -12.71 33.23 3.85
N VAL A 345 -12.41 33.26 2.55
CA VAL A 345 -12.22 34.46 1.74
C VAL A 345 -13.50 34.79 0.96
N SER A 346 -14.08 33.79 0.34
CA SER A 346 -15.36 33.90 -0.38
C SER A 346 -16.12 32.57 -0.30
N GLY A 347 -17.39 32.57 -0.67
CA GLY A 347 -18.18 31.33 -0.75
C GLY A 347 -19.61 31.57 -1.18
N GLY A 348 -20.17 30.62 -1.89
CA GLY A 348 -21.56 30.66 -2.36
C GLY A 348 -21.96 29.40 -3.10
N THR A 349 -23.24 29.33 -3.45
CA THR A 349 -23.81 28.26 -4.28
C THR A 349 -23.72 28.60 -5.76
N THR A 350 -23.56 27.58 -6.58
CA THR A 350 -23.45 27.69 -8.03
C THR A 350 -23.89 26.38 -8.68
N THR A 351 -23.78 26.29 -10.01
CA THR A 351 -23.90 25.05 -10.76
C THR A 351 -22.65 24.81 -11.59
N ILE A 352 -22.21 23.56 -11.65
CA ILE A 352 -21.09 23.13 -12.49
C ILE A 352 -21.60 22.03 -13.43
N ASN A 353 -21.64 22.32 -14.74
CA ASN A 353 -22.17 21.42 -15.77
C ASN A 353 -23.54 20.80 -15.42
N GLY A 354 -24.45 21.65 -14.93
CA GLY A 354 -25.81 21.26 -14.53
C GLY A 354 -25.92 20.62 -13.14
N ASN A 355 -24.84 20.37 -12.45
CA ASN A 355 -24.83 19.80 -11.11
C ASN A 355 -24.85 20.91 -10.03
N GLN A 356 -25.65 20.72 -8.98
CA GLN A 356 -25.63 21.60 -7.83
C GLN A 356 -24.25 21.62 -7.21
N ALA A 357 -23.72 22.84 -6.94
CA ALA A 357 -22.41 23.01 -6.38
C ALA A 357 -22.35 24.15 -5.34
N ALA A 358 -21.35 24.08 -4.46
CA ALA A 358 -20.96 25.17 -3.60
C ALA A 358 -19.44 25.37 -3.76
N LEU A 359 -19.05 26.61 -4.02
CA LEU A 359 -17.66 27.00 -4.30
C LEU A 359 -17.22 28.08 -3.32
N GLY A 360 -15.96 28.02 -2.87
CA GLY A 360 -15.39 29.05 -2.03
C GLY A 360 -13.86 29.15 -2.16
N GLU A 361 -13.32 30.29 -1.75
CA GLU A 361 -11.89 30.52 -1.59
C GLU A 361 -11.54 30.61 -0.12
N PHE A 362 -10.33 30.18 0.23
CA PHE A 362 -9.87 30.14 1.61
C PHE A 362 -8.38 30.47 1.72
N ASP A 363 -7.99 30.96 2.89
CA ASP A 363 -6.60 31.00 3.35
C ASP A 363 -6.39 29.96 4.44
N ALA A 364 -5.23 29.33 4.44
CA ALA A 364 -4.83 28.41 5.49
C ALA A 364 -3.36 28.59 5.87
N GLN A 365 -3.07 28.46 7.17
CA GLN A 365 -1.71 28.51 7.68
C GLN A 365 -1.09 27.13 7.65
N THR A 366 0.09 27.00 7.04
CA THR A 366 0.89 25.78 7.02
C THR A 366 2.24 26.03 7.68
N GLN A 367 3.02 24.98 7.92
CA GLN A 367 4.39 25.13 8.42
C GLN A 367 5.29 25.92 7.45
N SER A 368 4.98 25.88 6.16
CA SER A 368 5.74 26.57 5.09
C SER A 368 5.21 27.97 4.80
N GLY A 369 4.21 28.45 5.52
CA GLY A 369 3.57 29.77 5.35
C GLY A 369 2.10 29.68 4.97
N THR A 370 1.53 30.82 4.58
CA THR A 370 0.12 30.90 4.18
C THR A 370 -0.07 30.35 2.78
N VAL A 371 -1.04 29.46 2.62
CA VAL A 371 -1.56 29.02 1.32
C VAL A 371 -2.93 29.65 1.09
N ARG A 372 -3.26 29.94 -0.17
CA ARG A 372 -4.62 30.26 -0.62
C ARG A 372 -5.11 29.19 -1.58
N GLY A 373 -6.38 28.86 -1.48
CA GLY A 373 -6.97 27.84 -2.31
C GLY A 373 -8.42 28.10 -2.67
N MET A 374 -8.91 27.23 -3.53
CA MET A 374 -10.29 27.15 -3.99
C MET A 374 -10.81 25.74 -3.66
N ILE A 375 -12.01 25.65 -3.12
CA ILE A 375 -12.73 24.41 -2.85
C ILE A 375 -14.09 24.45 -3.53
N ALA A 376 -14.47 23.35 -4.19
CA ALA A 376 -15.81 23.16 -4.72
C ALA A 376 -16.38 21.83 -4.24
N PHE A 377 -17.60 21.85 -3.76
CA PHE A 377 -18.38 20.63 -3.52
C PHE A 377 -19.44 20.51 -4.61
N ILE A 378 -19.50 19.37 -5.29
CA ILE A 378 -20.36 19.12 -6.45
C ILE A 378 -21.21 17.90 -6.17
N ARG A 379 -22.53 18.03 -6.29
CA ARG A 379 -23.49 16.92 -6.13
C ARG A 379 -23.72 16.23 -7.46
N TYR A 380 -23.21 15.00 -7.60
CA TYR A 380 -23.34 14.21 -8.81
C TYR A 380 -23.71 12.75 -8.45
N ASN A 381 -24.75 12.20 -9.11
CA ASN A 381 -25.24 10.81 -8.89
C ASN A 381 -25.36 10.43 -7.40
N ASN A 382 -26.03 11.25 -6.60
CA ASN A 382 -26.19 11.06 -5.14
C ASN A 382 -24.91 11.04 -4.31
N THR A 383 -23.77 11.40 -4.91
CA THR A 383 -22.49 11.55 -4.22
C THR A 383 -22.07 13.02 -4.25
N THR A 384 -21.49 13.50 -3.17
CA THR A 384 -20.88 14.84 -3.12
C THR A 384 -19.37 14.67 -3.28
N TYR A 385 -18.82 15.29 -4.32
CA TYR A 385 -17.38 15.31 -4.61
C TYR A 385 -16.82 16.65 -4.18
N GLY A 386 -15.70 16.63 -3.45
CA GLY A 386 -14.92 17.81 -3.10
C GLY A 386 -13.70 17.94 -4.04
N ILE A 387 -13.57 19.08 -4.73
CA ILE A 387 -12.39 19.39 -5.52
C ILE A 387 -11.68 20.57 -4.90
N LEU A 388 -10.46 20.35 -4.42
CA LEU A 388 -9.62 21.32 -3.77
C LEU A 388 -8.43 21.68 -4.67
N GLY A 389 -8.10 22.98 -4.79
CA GLY A 389 -6.85 23.44 -5.39
C GLY A 389 -6.21 24.51 -4.53
N TYR A 390 -4.90 24.44 -4.25
CA TYR A 390 -4.20 25.45 -3.45
C TYR A 390 -2.75 25.64 -3.87
N ALA A 391 -2.23 26.82 -3.56
CA ALA A 391 -0.84 27.21 -3.78
C ALA A 391 -0.39 28.20 -2.68
N PRO A 392 0.91 28.47 -2.50
CA PRO A 392 1.38 29.56 -1.67
C PRO A 392 0.69 30.89 -2.02
N LEU A 393 0.32 31.70 -1.03
CA LEU A 393 -0.45 32.95 -1.21
C LEU A 393 0.13 33.85 -2.30
N GLN A 394 1.46 33.96 -2.36
CA GLN A 394 2.15 34.83 -3.35
C GLN A 394 2.05 34.25 -4.79
N ARG A 395 1.76 32.94 -4.93
CA ARG A 395 1.66 32.27 -6.23
C ARG A 395 0.21 32.05 -6.66
N TYR A 396 -0.75 32.22 -5.74
CA TYR A 396 -2.16 31.88 -5.99
C TYR A 396 -2.75 32.58 -7.21
N ALA A 397 -2.41 33.86 -7.43
CA ALA A 397 -2.92 34.59 -8.59
C ALA A 397 -2.59 33.95 -9.94
N SER A 398 -1.46 33.27 -10.05
CA SER A 398 -1.07 32.53 -11.26
C SER A 398 -1.81 31.20 -11.43
N TYR A 399 -2.36 30.64 -10.34
CA TYR A 399 -3.07 29.37 -10.32
C TYR A 399 -4.60 29.50 -10.25
N GLN A 400 -5.14 30.68 -9.87
CA GLN A 400 -6.57 30.86 -9.64
C GLN A 400 -7.43 30.44 -10.84
N ASN A 401 -7.07 30.91 -12.04
CA ASN A 401 -7.77 30.51 -13.27
C ASN A 401 -7.57 29.04 -13.61
N VAL A 402 -6.40 28.50 -13.35
CA VAL A 402 -6.07 27.07 -13.55
C VAL A 402 -6.99 26.19 -12.69
N PHE A 403 -7.13 26.51 -11.40
CA PHE A 403 -8.03 25.82 -10.49
C PHE A 403 -9.50 25.93 -10.92
N ARG A 404 -9.95 27.15 -11.26
CA ARG A 404 -11.33 27.38 -11.70
C ARG A 404 -11.67 26.61 -12.96
N THR A 405 -10.77 26.57 -13.94
CA THR A 405 -10.97 25.82 -15.20
C THR A 405 -11.02 24.33 -14.93
N SER A 406 -10.12 23.81 -14.11
CA SER A 406 -10.11 22.39 -13.76
C SER A 406 -11.35 22.01 -12.97
N ILE A 407 -11.76 22.76 -11.95
CA ILE A 407 -13.00 22.53 -11.19
C ILE A 407 -14.21 22.54 -12.15
N GLY A 408 -14.28 23.51 -13.05
CA GLY A 408 -15.37 23.64 -14.03
C GLY A 408 -15.41 22.52 -15.07
N SER A 409 -14.36 21.71 -15.19
CA SER A 409 -14.32 20.59 -16.13
C SER A 409 -14.99 19.32 -15.62
N PHE A 410 -15.31 19.23 -14.31
CA PHE A 410 -15.99 18.07 -13.75
C PHE A 410 -17.38 17.90 -14.39
N LYS A 411 -17.61 16.77 -15.05
CA LYS A 411 -18.88 16.48 -15.75
C LYS A 411 -19.12 14.98 -15.92
N GLN A 412 -20.28 14.64 -16.46
CA GLN A 412 -20.63 13.28 -16.82
C GLN A 412 -19.69 12.75 -17.91
N LEU A 413 -19.18 11.52 -17.71
CA LEU A 413 -18.44 10.77 -18.71
C LEU A 413 -19.42 10.20 -19.74
N THR A 414 -19.24 10.55 -21.03
CA THR A 414 -20.06 10.10 -22.14
C THR A 414 -19.29 9.30 -23.19
N ASP A 415 -17.97 9.28 -23.12
CA ASP A 415 -17.11 8.50 -24.04
C ASP A 415 -17.34 7.00 -23.85
N GLN A 416 -17.97 6.37 -24.85
CA GLN A 416 -18.30 4.95 -24.83
C GLN A 416 -17.06 4.05 -24.75
N SER A 417 -15.92 4.46 -25.33
CA SER A 417 -14.68 3.70 -25.25
C SER A 417 -14.14 3.65 -23.81
N ALA A 418 -14.26 4.76 -23.07
CA ALA A 418 -13.90 4.82 -21.67
C ALA A 418 -14.92 4.07 -20.79
N LEU A 419 -16.22 4.24 -21.03
CA LEU A 419 -17.28 3.56 -20.26
C LEU A 419 -17.19 2.03 -20.36
N ASN A 420 -16.74 1.50 -21.49
CA ASN A 420 -16.67 0.05 -21.76
C ASN A 420 -15.28 -0.54 -21.53
N VAL A 421 -14.30 0.22 -21.03
CA VAL A 421 -12.97 -0.27 -20.76
C VAL A 421 -13.00 -1.47 -19.81
N GLN A 422 -12.25 -2.52 -20.12
CA GLN A 422 -12.12 -3.70 -19.28
C GLN A 422 -10.71 -3.77 -18.68
N PRO A 423 -10.56 -4.26 -17.45
CA PRO A 423 -9.24 -4.48 -16.88
C PRO A 423 -8.50 -5.62 -17.60
N ALA A 424 -7.18 -5.56 -17.57
CA ALA A 424 -6.35 -6.71 -17.87
C ALA A 424 -6.55 -7.80 -16.81
N ARG A 425 -6.45 -9.07 -17.22
CA ARG A 425 -6.69 -10.22 -16.32
C ARG A 425 -5.67 -11.32 -16.52
N ILE A 426 -5.35 -12.03 -15.45
CA ILE A 426 -4.58 -13.26 -15.52
C ILE A 426 -5.43 -14.35 -16.20
N GLU A 427 -4.85 -14.99 -17.20
CA GLU A 427 -5.37 -16.23 -17.79
C GLU A 427 -4.36 -17.36 -17.57
N ILE A 428 -4.83 -18.49 -17.11
CA ILE A 428 -4.01 -19.69 -16.89
C ILE A 428 -4.20 -20.63 -18.06
N VAL A 429 -3.11 -20.91 -18.78
CA VAL A 429 -3.07 -21.82 -19.92
C VAL A 429 -2.47 -23.14 -19.48
N THR A 430 -3.20 -24.24 -19.68
CA THR A 430 -2.64 -25.61 -19.54
C THR A 430 -1.93 -25.98 -20.86
N LEU A 431 -0.64 -26.26 -20.81
CA LEU A 431 0.12 -26.57 -22.03
C LEU A 431 -0.31 -27.89 -22.67
N PRO A 432 -0.70 -27.90 -23.96
CA PRO A 432 -1.12 -29.12 -24.65
C PRO A 432 0.04 -30.02 -25.05
N ARG A 433 1.29 -29.52 -25.04
CA ARG A 433 2.53 -30.22 -25.39
C ARG A 433 3.74 -29.49 -24.80
N ASP A 434 4.89 -30.14 -24.80
CA ASP A 434 6.18 -29.48 -24.47
C ASP A 434 6.46 -28.32 -25.43
N MET A 435 6.86 -27.17 -24.89
CA MET A 435 7.29 -26.01 -25.67
C MET A 435 8.19 -25.10 -24.83
N THR A 436 8.99 -24.27 -25.49
CA THR A 436 9.76 -23.23 -24.77
C THR A 436 8.85 -22.09 -24.36
N ILE A 437 9.26 -21.34 -23.33
CA ILE A 437 8.54 -20.10 -22.91
C ILE A 437 8.42 -19.11 -24.08
N ASP A 438 9.45 -19.02 -24.95
CA ASP A 438 9.44 -18.14 -26.11
C ASP A 438 8.37 -18.59 -27.13
N THR A 439 8.23 -19.91 -27.37
CA THR A 439 7.16 -20.49 -28.20
C THR A 439 5.79 -20.26 -27.57
N PHE A 440 5.68 -20.38 -26.25
CA PHE A 440 4.44 -20.08 -25.53
C PHE A 440 4.00 -18.63 -25.77
N ILE A 441 4.90 -17.64 -25.58
CA ILE A 441 4.63 -16.22 -25.77
C ILE A 441 4.19 -15.92 -27.21
N GLN A 442 4.80 -16.56 -28.20
CA GLN A 442 4.40 -16.40 -29.60
C GLN A 442 3.02 -16.98 -29.89
N THR A 443 2.69 -18.15 -29.29
CA THR A 443 1.45 -18.89 -29.53
C THR A 443 0.26 -18.28 -28.74
N TYR A 444 0.51 -17.93 -27.47
CA TYR A 444 -0.48 -17.43 -26.53
C TYR A 444 -0.17 -15.96 -26.21
N ARG A 445 -0.51 -15.05 -27.13
CA ARG A 445 -0.25 -13.62 -26.99
C ARG A 445 -0.71 -13.08 -25.65
N SER A 446 0.15 -12.27 -25.04
CA SER A 446 -0.14 -11.53 -23.80
C SER A 446 -0.27 -10.03 -24.12
N THR A 447 -1.02 -9.28 -23.31
CA THR A 447 -1.09 -7.81 -23.41
C THR A 447 0.05 -7.10 -22.67
N VAL A 448 0.84 -7.84 -21.90
CA VAL A 448 2.07 -7.34 -21.26
C VAL A 448 3.31 -7.76 -22.04
N ALA A 449 4.43 -7.08 -21.79
CA ALA A 449 5.69 -7.35 -22.49
C ALA A 449 6.21 -8.77 -22.23
N ASP A 450 6.90 -9.34 -23.23
CA ASP A 450 7.37 -10.72 -23.22
C ASP A 450 8.27 -11.05 -22.02
N ASP A 451 9.14 -10.11 -21.64
CA ASP A 451 10.01 -10.26 -20.48
C ASP A 451 9.26 -10.29 -19.16
N LEU A 452 8.09 -9.63 -19.09
CA LEU A 452 7.23 -9.70 -17.92
C LEU A 452 6.49 -11.05 -17.87
N VAL A 453 6.07 -11.60 -19.01
CA VAL A 453 5.51 -12.97 -19.04
C VAL A 453 6.52 -13.99 -18.55
N LYS A 454 7.80 -13.86 -18.95
CA LYS A 454 8.90 -14.70 -18.46
C LYS A 454 9.08 -14.58 -16.95
N LEU A 455 9.10 -13.35 -16.45
CA LEU A 455 9.25 -13.07 -15.02
C LEU A 455 8.10 -13.64 -14.19
N MET A 456 6.86 -13.43 -14.64
CA MET A 456 5.66 -13.92 -13.93
C MET A 456 5.60 -15.45 -13.83
N ASN A 457 6.27 -16.19 -14.72
CA ASN A 457 6.27 -17.65 -14.76
C ASN A 457 7.60 -18.27 -14.30
N ASP A 458 8.49 -17.46 -13.75
CA ASP A 458 9.86 -17.90 -13.40
C ASP A 458 10.51 -18.74 -14.52
N ALA A 459 10.38 -18.25 -15.76
CA ALA A 459 10.79 -18.96 -16.95
C ALA A 459 11.64 -18.08 -17.86
N PRO A 460 12.97 -17.98 -17.62
CA PRO A 460 13.87 -17.23 -18.50
C PRO A 460 13.84 -17.76 -19.93
N THR A 461 14.37 -16.94 -20.87
CA THR A 461 14.48 -17.29 -22.29
C THR A 461 15.04 -18.71 -22.48
N GLY A 462 14.38 -19.50 -23.31
CA GLY A 462 14.78 -20.89 -23.63
C GLY A 462 14.31 -21.94 -22.63
N THR A 463 13.68 -21.56 -21.52
CA THR A 463 13.13 -22.52 -20.53
C THR A 463 12.13 -23.46 -21.22
N MET A 464 12.35 -24.77 -21.08
CA MET A 464 11.45 -25.80 -21.59
C MET A 464 10.32 -26.05 -20.58
N LEU A 465 9.10 -25.75 -20.98
CA LEU A 465 7.88 -26.01 -20.23
C LEU A 465 7.27 -27.35 -20.67
N LYS A 466 6.87 -28.18 -19.72
CA LYS A 466 6.34 -29.53 -20.00
C LYS A 466 4.84 -29.50 -20.28
N GLN A 467 4.38 -30.49 -21.06
CA GLN A 467 2.95 -30.74 -21.26
C GLN A 467 2.23 -30.84 -19.89
N GLY A 468 1.07 -30.21 -19.81
CA GLY A 468 0.26 -30.18 -18.57
C GLY A 468 0.64 -29.04 -17.61
N LYS A 469 1.81 -28.40 -17.75
CA LYS A 469 2.17 -27.24 -16.90
C LYS A 469 1.17 -26.10 -17.11
N LEU A 470 0.78 -25.48 -16.01
CA LEU A 470 -0.02 -24.26 -16.00
C LEU A 470 0.91 -23.06 -16.20
N VAL A 471 0.54 -22.15 -17.09
CA VAL A 471 1.35 -20.98 -17.43
C VAL A 471 0.47 -19.73 -17.41
N LYS A 472 0.94 -18.68 -16.76
CA LYS A 472 0.27 -17.37 -16.68
C LYS A 472 0.47 -16.58 -17.96
N ARG A 473 -0.61 -15.95 -18.46
CA ARG A 473 -0.54 -14.81 -19.39
C ARG A 473 -1.51 -13.72 -18.95
N VAL A 474 -1.36 -12.54 -19.49
CA VAL A 474 -2.26 -11.41 -19.25
C VAL A 474 -3.06 -11.15 -20.51
N VAL A 475 -4.38 -11.03 -20.39
CA VAL A 475 -5.30 -10.78 -21.51
C VAL A 475 -6.20 -9.59 -21.19
N GLY A 476 -6.75 -8.92 -22.24
CA GLY A 476 -7.58 -7.74 -22.06
C GLY A 476 -6.76 -6.51 -21.64
N GLY A 477 -7.45 -5.53 -21.05
CA GLY A 477 -6.89 -4.22 -20.78
C GLY A 477 -7.12 -3.26 -21.95
N ALA A 478 -6.99 -1.96 -21.70
CA ALA A 478 -6.99 -0.97 -22.76
C ALA A 478 -5.71 -1.09 -23.58
N SER A 479 -5.82 -1.30 -24.88
CA SER A 479 -4.71 -1.25 -25.84
C SER A 479 -4.31 0.20 -26.10
#